data_f8f2e023d42acff4e4184e673dc40c2c
#
_entry.id   f8f2e023d42acff4e4184e673dc40c2c
#
_cell.length_a   1.000
_cell.length_b   1.000
_cell.length_c   1.000
_cell.angle_alpha   90.00
_cell.angle_beta   90.00
_cell.angle_gamma   90.00
#
_symmetry.space_group_name_H-M   'P 1'
#
loop_
_entity.id
_entity.type
_entity.pdbx_description
1 polymer ?
#
loop_
_entity_poly.entity_id
_entity_poly.type
_entity_poly.pdbx_seq_one_letter_code
_entity_poly.pdbx_strand_id
1 'polypeptide(L)'
;WHVGGIRKPGMYPDPDVPGFTPSGIVKKGKKVAHKMSLDEIEEMIEVYANDAKTCEDLGFDGVEIHGAHGYLVDQFFWEVTNQREDNYGGSFNKRINFAKDIILSSKRITSDNFLVGIRFSQWKQQDYEAKIANNIDELNEFISELSKSCPDFFHTSMRRFWEPEFKSSKLNLSASVKQTSNIPVIAVGSVGLDKDFIKLYQGDHEAKIADFDKLYEMFENDNFDMIAIGRALLSDPNLIGKLQNSNFKDMIPFDKQFVEKYV
;
A
#
# COMPACT_ATOMS: atom_id res chain seq x y z
N TRP A 1 -6.51 2.33 12.57
CA TRP A 1 -5.68 2.41 11.36
C TRP A 1 -5.01 3.79 11.17
N HIS A 2 -5.33 4.77 11.99
CA HIS A 2 -4.71 6.09 11.99
C HIS A 2 -3.75 6.33 13.16
N VAL A 3 -3.10 5.29 13.64
CA VAL A 3 -2.10 5.41 14.72
C VAL A 3 -0.77 5.99 14.25
N GLY A 4 -0.50 5.99 12.95
CA GLY A 4 0.73 6.56 12.39
C GLY A 4 0.85 8.08 12.55
N GLY A 5 2.04 8.62 12.27
CA GLY A 5 2.40 10.03 12.46
C GLY A 5 1.62 11.06 11.65
N ILE A 6 0.78 10.64 10.71
CA ILE A 6 -0.14 11.55 9.99
C ILE A 6 -1.41 11.86 10.79
N ARG A 7 -1.62 11.21 11.95
CA ARG A 7 -2.70 11.54 12.87
C ARG A 7 -2.56 12.99 13.35
N LYS A 8 -3.62 13.75 13.23
CA LYS A 8 -3.67 15.13 13.71
C LYS A 8 -4.16 15.15 15.16
N PRO A 9 -3.71 16.11 15.99
CA PRO A 9 -4.34 16.37 17.29
C PRO A 9 -5.85 16.55 17.13
N GLY A 10 -6.62 16.05 18.08
CA GLY A 10 -8.08 16.12 18.07
C GLY A 10 -8.79 15.06 17.22
N MET A 11 -8.07 14.10 16.63
CA MET A 11 -8.69 12.99 15.89
C MET A 11 -9.24 11.91 16.84
N TYR A 12 -10.44 11.44 16.52
CA TYR A 12 -11.04 10.25 17.17
C TYR A 12 -10.13 9.02 17.05
N PRO A 13 -10.09 8.06 18.00
CA PRO A 13 -10.96 8.01 19.19
C PRO A 13 -10.47 8.86 20.38
N ASP A 14 -9.18 9.14 20.49
CA ASP A 14 -8.60 9.91 21.59
C ASP A 14 -7.79 11.09 21.04
N PRO A 15 -8.26 12.32 21.26
CA PRO A 15 -7.61 13.52 20.73
C PRO A 15 -6.22 13.79 21.35
N ASP A 16 -5.94 13.27 22.54
CA ASP A 16 -4.71 13.50 23.29
C ASP A 16 -3.61 12.50 22.95
N VAL A 17 -3.95 11.38 22.30
CA VAL A 17 -2.96 10.39 21.87
C VAL A 17 -2.21 10.89 20.64
N PRO A 18 -0.86 11.02 20.73
CA PRO A 18 -0.05 11.44 19.59
C PRO A 18 -0.03 10.36 18.48
N GLY A 19 0.28 10.76 17.27
CA GLY A 19 0.60 9.80 16.21
C GLY A 19 1.96 9.16 16.49
N PHE A 20 2.06 7.85 16.33
CA PHE A 20 3.29 7.08 16.48
C PHE A 20 4.11 7.06 15.19
N THR A 21 5.43 7.16 15.29
CA THR A 21 6.34 7.05 14.15
C THR A 21 7.66 6.41 14.59
N PRO A 22 8.47 5.89 13.64
CA PRO A 22 9.79 5.35 14.02
C PRO A 22 10.68 6.32 14.78
N SER A 23 10.65 7.63 14.47
CA SER A 23 11.61 8.62 14.98
C SER A 23 11.00 9.95 15.42
N GLY A 24 9.68 10.04 15.55
CA GLY A 24 8.96 11.29 15.83
C GLY A 24 8.77 12.19 14.60
N ILE A 25 9.26 11.76 13.42
CA ILE A 25 9.26 12.53 12.18
C ILE A 25 8.10 12.06 11.29
N VAL A 26 7.26 12.99 10.81
CA VAL A 26 6.12 12.69 9.93
C VAL A 26 6.40 13.02 8.46
N LYS A 27 7.33 13.94 8.21
CA LYS A 27 7.90 14.29 6.90
C LYS A 27 9.16 15.10 7.10
N LYS A 28 9.91 15.37 6.02
CA LYS A 28 11.13 16.18 6.06
C LYS A 28 10.90 17.49 6.83
N GLY A 29 11.73 17.71 7.84
CA GLY A 29 11.71 18.92 8.68
C GLY A 29 10.54 19.01 9.69
N LYS A 30 9.67 18.00 9.80
CA LYS A 30 8.52 18.02 10.72
C LYS A 30 8.59 16.86 11.72
N LYS A 31 9.07 17.17 12.93
CA LYS A 31 9.16 16.25 14.07
C LYS A 31 8.08 16.65 15.11
N VAL A 32 6.92 15.99 15.03
CA VAL A 32 5.71 16.36 15.83
C VAL A 32 4.96 15.13 16.33
N ALA A 33 5.49 13.95 16.12
CA ALA A 33 4.87 12.71 16.56
C ALA A 33 5.70 12.05 17.68
N HIS A 34 5.12 11.05 18.33
CA HIS A 34 5.80 10.23 19.30
C HIS A 34 6.82 9.32 18.61
N LYS A 35 8.07 9.30 19.11
CA LYS A 35 9.07 8.33 18.68
C LYS A 35 8.86 7.03 19.45
N MET A 36 8.57 5.94 18.75
CA MET A 36 8.36 4.64 19.36
C MET A 36 9.63 4.14 20.04
N SER A 37 9.49 3.63 21.28
CA SER A 37 10.50 2.82 21.94
C SER A 37 10.59 1.42 21.31
N LEU A 38 11.56 0.60 21.72
CA LEU A 38 11.62 -0.80 21.27
C LEU A 38 10.44 -1.60 21.82
N ASP A 39 10.09 -1.40 23.09
CA ASP A 39 8.95 -2.08 23.74
C ASP A 39 7.63 -1.76 23.01
N GLU A 40 7.41 -0.49 22.62
CA GLU A 40 6.24 -0.08 21.84
C GLU A 40 6.22 -0.67 20.42
N ILE A 41 7.39 -0.90 19.81
CA ILE A 41 7.49 -1.59 18.53
C ILE A 41 7.10 -3.07 18.69
N GLU A 42 7.61 -3.74 19.72
CA GLU A 42 7.29 -5.14 20.03
C GLU A 42 5.80 -5.31 20.36
N GLU A 43 5.25 -4.44 21.20
CA GLU A 43 3.82 -4.40 21.50
C GLU A 43 2.97 -4.19 20.22
N MET A 44 3.39 -3.28 19.34
CA MET A 44 2.66 -3.04 18.08
C MET A 44 2.70 -4.26 17.14
N ILE A 45 3.82 -4.99 17.08
CA ILE A 45 3.90 -6.24 16.31
C ILE A 45 2.90 -7.27 16.86
N GLU A 46 2.79 -7.39 18.19
CA GLU A 46 1.83 -8.29 18.82
C GLU A 46 0.37 -7.85 18.55
N VAL A 47 0.09 -6.54 18.56
CA VAL A 47 -1.25 -6.01 18.21
C VAL A 47 -1.64 -6.41 16.79
N TYR A 48 -0.76 -6.20 15.80
CA TYR A 48 -1.04 -6.63 14.42
C TYR A 48 -1.29 -8.15 14.30
N ALA A 49 -0.50 -8.95 15.00
CA ALA A 49 -0.67 -10.39 15.00
C ALA A 49 -2.01 -10.80 15.64
N ASN A 50 -2.36 -10.24 16.80
CA ASN A 50 -3.63 -10.51 17.47
C ASN A 50 -4.85 -10.03 16.66
N ASP A 51 -4.73 -8.91 15.93
CA ASP A 51 -5.77 -8.44 15.02
C ASP A 51 -5.95 -9.41 13.85
N ALA A 52 -4.86 -9.96 13.28
CA ALA A 52 -4.93 -11.00 12.26
C ALA A 52 -5.65 -12.26 12.78
N LYS A 53 -5.31 -12.71 14.01
CA LYS A 53 -5.99 -13.84 14.64
C LYS A 53 -7.47 -13.57 14.90
N THR A 54 -7.81 -12.35 15.34
CA THR A 54 -9.20 -11.94 15.54
C THR A 54 -9.98 -11.96 14.23
N CYS A 55 -9.37 -11.53 13.12
CA CYS A 55 -10.00 -11.62 11.80
C CYS A 55 -10.26 -13.08 11.39
N GLU A 56 -9.30 -13.98 11.62
CA GLU A 56 -9.48 -15.40 11.37
C GLU A 56 -10.63 -15.98 12.21
N ASP A 57 -10.68 -15.69 13.51
CA ASP A 57 -11.73 -16.15 14.42
C ASP A 57 -13.13 -15.63 14.04
N LEU A 58 -13.20 -14.48 13.37
CA LEU A 58 -14.41 -13.91 12.79
C LEU A 58 -14.79 -14.50 11.43
N GLY A 59 -13.96 -15.39 10.86
CA GLY A 59 -14.23 -16.09 9.61
C GLY A 59 -13.78 -15.35 8.35
N PHE A 60 -12.84 -14.40 8.46
CA PHE A 60 -12.16 -13.84 7.29
C PHE A 60 -11.13 -14.83 6.72
N ASP A 61 -10.89 -14.78 5.42
CA ASP A 61 -9.92 -15.63 4.73
C ASP A 61 -8.48 -15.12 4.83
N GLY A 62 -8.30 -13.86 5.25
CA GLY A 62 -6.98 -13.24 5.37
C GLY A 62 -7.01 -11.78 5.73
N VAL A 63 -5.82 -11.20 5.89
CA VAL A 63 -5.60 -9.77 6.14
C VAL A 63 -4.55 -9.19 5.19
N GLU A 64 -4.66 -7.90 4.93
CA GLU A 64 -3.66 -7.13 4.21
C GLU A 64 -3.04 -6.09 5.13
N ILE A 65 -1.74 -6.22 5.41
CA ILE A 65 -1.00 -5.24 6.20
C ILE A 65 -0.82 -3.97 5.37
N HIS A 66 -1.28 -2.84 5.90
CA HIS A 66 -1.15 -1.55 5.21
C HIS A 66 0.24 -0.94 5.40
N GLY A 67 1.18 -1.30 4.54
CA GLY A 67 2.56 -0.80 4.49
C GLY A 67 2.78 0.28 3.42
N ALA A 68 1.79 1.15 3.17
CA ALA A 68 1.80 2.11 2.07
C ALA A 68 1.42 3.54 2.52
N HIS A 69 1.62 4.50 1.61
CA HIS A 69 1.08 5.86 1.62
C HIS A 69 1.54 6.75 2.79
N GLY A 70 2.64 6.40 3.47
CA GLY A 70 3.19 7.17 4.59
C GLY A 70 2.50 6.89 5.94
N TYR A 71 1.72 5.78 6.05
CA TYR A 71 1.19 5.29 7.32
C TYR A 71 2.27 4.53 8.10
N LEU A 72 1.95 4.03 9.29
CA LEU A 72 2.94 3.59 10.28
C LEU A 72 3.98 2.62 9.72
N VAL A 73 3.56 1.52 9.09
CA VAL A 73 4.51 0.51 8.55
C VAL A 73 5.37 1.11 7.43
N ASP A 74 4.79 1.90 6.54
CA ASP A 74 5.49 2.58 5.46
C ASP A 74 6.51 3.63 5.97
N GLN A 75 6.24 4.25 7.12
CA GLN A 75 7.18 5.18 7.76
C GLN A 75 8.46 4.49 8.24
N PHE A 76 8.41 3.19 8.55
CA PHE A 76 9.62 2.43 8.84
C PHE A 76 10.46 2.21 7.58
N PHE A 77 9.86 2.01 6.42
CA PHE A 77 10.59 1.87 5.14
C PHE A 77 11.29 3.16 4.72
N TRP A 78 10.63 4.29 4.95
CA TRP A 78 11.06 5.59 4.42
C TRP A 78 12.15 6.22 5.29
N GLU A 79 13.34 6.40 4.72
CA GLU A 79 14.50 6.97 5.39
C GLU A 79 14.24 8.32 6.07
N VAL A 80 13.43 9.19 5.43
CA VAL A 80 13.08 10.52 5.99
C VAL A 80 12.37 10.42 7.35
N THR A 81 11.50 9.44 7.53
CA THR A 81 10.72 9.24 8.76
C THR A 81 11.39 8.27 9.74
N ASN A 82 12.27 7.40 9.22
CA ASN A 82 12.98 6.40 10.02
C ASN A 82 14.47 6.77 10.18
N GLN A 83 14.76 7.51 11.24
CA GLN A 83 16.11 7.92 11.66
C GLN A 83 16.59 7.10 12.88
N ARG A 84 16.15 5.84 12.98
CA ARG A 84 16.58 4.92 14.05
C ARG A 84 17.94 4.33 13.71
N GLU A 85 18.67 3.92 14.77
CA GLU A 85 20.00 3.31 14.66
C GLU A 85 20.01 1.86 15.21
N ASP A 86 18.84 1.37 15.65
CA ASP A 86 18.65 0.02 16.19
C ASP A 86 18.28 -1.00 15.08
N ASN A 87 17.69 -2.15 15.46
CA ASN A 87 17.31 -3.21 14.52
C ASN A 87 16.17 -2.85 13.59
N TYR A 88 15.47 -1.73 13.81
CA TYR A 88 14.34 -1.26 13.00
C TYR A 88 14.68 -0.02 12.18
N GLY A 89 15.97 0.37 12.09
CA GLY A 89 16.39 1.56 11.31
C GLY A 89 17.87 1.56 10.97
N GLY A 90 18.34 2.67 10.40
CA GLY A 90 19.69 2.82 9.88
C GLY A 90 19.82 2.24 8.46
N SER A 91 20.30 1.00 8.32
CA SER A 91 20.45 0.39 6.99
C SER A 91 19.09 0.10 6.34
N PHE A 92 19.10 0.03 5.00
CA PHE A 92 17.92 -0.27 4.21
C PHE A 92 17.21 -1.55 4.69
N ASN A 93 17.96 -2.64 4.88
CA ASN A 93 17.43 -3.93 5.32
C ASN A 93 16.80 -3.88 6.72
N LYS A 94 17.39 -3.11 7.64
CA LYS A 94 16.83 -2.96 8.99
C LYS A 94 15.50 -2.18 9.01
N ARG A 95 15.32 -1.23 8.08
CA ARG A 95 14.05 -0.50 7.94
C ARG A 95 12.88 -1.39 7.52
N ILE A 96 13.15 -2.57 6.97
CA ILE A 96 12.14 -3.54 6.55
C ILE A 96 11.71 -4.44 7.71
N ASN A 97 12.52 -4.57 8.78
CA ASN A 97 12.29 -5.56 9.84
C ASN A 97 10.93 -5.42 10.52
N PHE A 98 10.45 -4.20 10.75
CA PHE A 98 9.14 -4.01 11.39
C PHE A 98 8.01 -4.71 10.60
N ALA A 99 7.97 -4.54 9.29
CA ALA A 99 6.98 -5.22 8.45
C ALA A 99 7.19 -6.74 8.42
N LYS A 100 8.45 -7.20 8.36
CA LYS A 100 8.77 -8.64 8.40
C LYS A 100 8.28 -9.28 9.69
N ASP A 101 8.55 -8.65 10.83
CA ASP A 101 8.17 -9.17 12.14
C ASP A 101 6.65 -9.20 12.32
N ILE A 102 5.92 -8.20 11.79
CA ILE A 102 4.45 -8.22 11.75
C ILE A 102 3.95 -9.43 10.94
N ILE A 103 4.46 -9.64 9.72
CA ILE A 103 4.04 -10.75 8.86
C ILE A 103 4.33 -12.09 9.54
N LEU A 104 5.56 -12.28 10.02
CA LEU A 104 5.98 -13.51 10.69
C LEU A 104 5.16 -13.79 11.95
N SER A 105 4.92 -12.77 12.78
CA SER A 105 4.13 -12.93 14.01
C SER A 105 2.67 -13.22 13.71
N SER A 106 2.07 -12.59 12.70
CA SER A 106 0.71 -12.88 12.26
C SER A 106 0.59 -14.33 11.76
N LYS A 107 1.48 -14.76 10.87
CA LYS A 107 1.48 -16.14 10.34
C LYS A 107 1.75 -17.20 11.41
N ARG A 108 2.50 -16.88 12.47
CA ARG A 108 2.78 -17.82 13.58
C ARG A 108 1.55 -18.19 14.40
N ILE A 109 0.58 -17.27 14.53
CA ILE A 109 -0.59 -17.46 15.40
C ILE A 109 -1.88 -17.70 14.65
N THR A 110 -1.90 -17.54 13.34
CA THR A 110 -3.01 -17.92 12.45
C THR A 110 -2.77 -19.29 11.83
N SER A 111 -3.81 -19.90 11.26
CA SER A 111 -3.67 -21.18 10.55
C SER A 111 -2.99 -21.03 9.19
N ASP A 112 -2.49 -22.16 8.64
CA ASP A 112 -1.86 -22.21 7.32
C ASP A 112 -2.80 -21.81 6.16
N ASN A 113 -4.13 -21.83 6.39
CA ASN A 113 -5.12 -21.42 5.40
C ASN A 113 -5.48 -19.93 5.47
N PHE A 114 -5.03 -19.21 6.51
CA PHE A 114 -5.29 -17.78 6.66
C PHE A 114 -4.22 -16.96 5.96
N LEU A 115 -4.62 -16.10 5.01
CA LEU A 115 -3.70 -15.34 4.18
C LEU A 115 -3.21 -14.07 4.90
N VAL A 116 -1.92 -13.80 4.85
CA VAL A 116 -1.30 -12.58 5.36
C VAL A 116 -0.51 -11.90 4.24
N GLY A 117 -1.12 -10.92 3.60
CA GLY A 117 -0.49 -10.12 2.56
C GLY A 117 0.01 -8.77 3.04
N ILE A 118 0.75 -8.07 2.19
CA ILE A 118 1.19 -6.70 2.46
C ILE A 118 0.99 -5.79 1.26
N ARG A 119 0.38 -4.62 1.50
CA ARG A 119 0.30 -3.54 0.54
C ARG A 119 1.40 -2.53 0.79
N PHE A 120 2.12 -2.14 -0.26
CA PHE A 120 3.12 -1.09 -0.18
C PHE A 120 3.09 -0.15 -1.40
N SER A 121 3.70 1.03 -1.24
CA SER A 121 3.81 2.03 -2.30
C SER A 121 5.17 2.70 -2.25
N GLN A 122 5.69 3.11 -3.40
CA GLN A 122 6.87 3.97 -3.42
C GLN A 122 6.53 5.37 -2.87
N TRP A 123 5.44 5.97 -3.35
CA TRP A 123 5.02 7.32 -3.00
C TRP A 123 4.33 7.41 -1.62
N LYS A 124 4.32 8.61 -1.04
CA LYS A 124 3.69 8.92 0.26
C LYS A 124 2.66 10.05 0.11
N GLN A 125 1.63 10.05 0.95
CA GLN A 125 0.65 11.17 0.98
C GLN A 125 1.31 12.50 1.40
N GLN A 126 2.32 12.43 2.25
CA GLN A 126 3.06 13.58 2.72
C GLN A 126 4.04 14.13 1.69
N ASP A 127 4.45 13.29 0.72
CA ASP A 127 5.41 13.60 -0.33
C ASP A 127 5.23 12.64 -1.50
N TYR A 128 4.59 13.10 -2.57
CA TYR A 128 4.30 12.26 -3.74
C TYR A 128 5.54 11.90 -4.58
N GLU A 129 6.65 12.60 -4.38
CA GLU A 129 7.92 12.29 -5.03
C GLU A 129 8.82 11.37 -4.18
N ALA A 130 8.37 11.06 -2.95
CA ALA A 130 9.10 10.15 -2.08
C ALA A 130 9.23 8.76 -2.71
N LYS A 131 10.33 8.09 -2.39
CA LYS A 131 10.62 6.72 -2.80
C LYS A 131 11.10 5.90 -1.60
N ILE A 132 10.71 4.61 -1.56
CA ILE A 132 11.35 3.63 -0.69
C ILE A 132 12.72 3.26 -1.27
N ALA A 133 12.74 3.01 -2.58
CA ALA A 133 13.90 2.65 -3.37
C ALA A 133 14.09 3.66 -4.51
N ASN A 134 15.34 4.09 -4.76
CA ASN A 134 15.67 5.13 -5.73
C ASN A 134 15.98 4.58 -7.13
N ASN A 135 16.22 3.29 -7.23
CA ASN A 135 16.55 2.58 -8.47
C ASN A 135 16.05 1.14 -8.41
N ILE A 136 16.17 0.42 -9.52
CA ILE A 136 15.67 -0.95 -9.66
C ILE A 136 16.40 -1.94 -8.74
N ASP A 137 17.69 -1.75 -8.50
CA ASP A 137 18.48 -2.68 -7.67
C ASP A 137 18.06 -2.56 -6.20
N GLU A 138 17.89 -1.33 -5.69
CA GLU A 138 17.34 -1.09 -4.35
C GLU A 138 15.91 -1.64 -4.22
N LEU A 139 15.08 -1.50 -5.26
CA LEU A 139 13.72 -2.05 -5.25
C LEU A 139 13.74 -3.59 -5.20
N ASN A 140 14.60 -4.22 -5.99
CA ASN A 140 14.76 -5.67 -5.99
C ASN A 140 15.30 -6.17 -4.63
N GLU A 141 16.21 -5.44 -4.00
CA GLU A 141 16.68 -5.73 -2.64
C GLU A 141 15.53 -5.64 -1.64
N PHE A 142 14.72 -4.55 -1.68
CA PHE A 142 13.53 -4.39 -0.83
C PHE A 142 12.56 -5.57 -0.95
N ILE A 143 12.21 -5.93 -2.21
CA ILE A 143 11.29 -7.03 -2.48
C ILE A 143 11.87 -8.36 -1.98
N SER A 144 13.15 -8.63 -2.26
CA SER A 144 13.82 -9.86 -1.84
C SER A 144 13.88 -9.99 -0.32
N GLU A 145 14.20 -8.91 0.40
CA GLU A 145 14.25 -8.92 1.86
C GLU A 145 12.86 -9.08 2.49
N LEU A 146 11.85 -8.39 1.94
CA LEU A 146 10.48 -8.52 2.44
C LEU A 146 9.90 -9.91 2.15
N SER A 147 10.25 -10.52 1.02
CA SER A 147 9.84 -11.88 0.65
C SER A 147 10.32 -12.95 1.63
N LYS A 148 11.40 -12.71 2.39
CA LYS A 148 11.88 -13.65 3.44
C LYS A 148 10.89 -13.83 4.59
N SER A 149 9.94 -12.93 4.77
CA SER A 149 8.83 -13.09 5.73
C SER A 149 7.66 -13.92 5.16
N CYS A 150 7.78 -14.41 3.92
CA CYS A 150 6.80 -15.27 3.25
C CYS A 150 5.37 -14.71 3.28
N PRO A 151 5.12 -13.44 2.86
CA PRO A 151 3.75 -12.97 2.69
C PRO A 151 3.05 -13.81 1.62
N ASP A 152 1.74 -14.00 1.76
CA ASP A 152 0.96 -14.81 0.82
C ASP A 152 0.68 -14.06 -0.49
N PHE A 153 0.68 -12.73 -0.45
CA PHE A 153 0.61 -11.87 -1.64
C PHE A 153 1.24 -10.50 -1.37
N PHE A 154 1.67 -9.86 -2.45
CA PHE A 154 1.99 -8.44 -2.49
C PHE A 154 0.87 -7.65 -3.13
N HIS A 155 0.52 -6.49 -2.57
CA HIS A 155 -0.38 -5.54 -3.21
C HIS A 155 0.38 -4.23 -3.49
N THR A 156 0.69 -4.00 -4.76
CA THR A 156 1.46 -2.83 -5.19
C THR A 156 0.54 -1.64 -5.45
N SER A 157 0.70 -0.59 -4.66
CA SER A 157 -0.10 0.62 -4.79
C SER A 157 0.61 1.68 -5.62
N MET A 158 0.27 1.74 -6.90
CA MET A 158 0.77 2.71 -7.86
C MET A 158 -0.19 3.89 -8.01
N ARG A 159 0.30 5.03 -8.54
CA ARG A 159 -0.57 6.14 -8.93
C ARG A 159 -1.27 5.83 -10.25
N ARG A 160 -0.49 5.29 -11.20
CA ARG A 160 -0.95 4.82 -12.51
C ARG A 160 -0.28 3.48 -12.80
N PHE A 161 -1.06 2.43 -12.99
CA PHE A 161 -0.52 1.08 -13.18
C PHE A 161 0.29 0.93 -14.46
N TRP A 162 0.07 1.78 -15.46
CA TRP A 162 0.74 1.72 -16.77
C TRP A 162 2.06 2.48 -16.85
N GLU A 163 2.43 3.23 -15.81
CA GLU A 163 3.68 3.99 -15.79
C GLU A 163 4.85 3.14 -15.25
N PRO A 164 6.03 3.21 -15.90
CA PRO A 164 7.23 2.61 -15.36
C PRO A 164 7.58 3.22 -14.00
N GLU A 165 8.11 2.39 -13.08
CA GLU A 165 8.51 2.88 -11.76
C GLU A 165 9.76 3.76 -11.83
N PHE A 166 10.70 3.44 -12.72
CA PHE A 166 11.92 4.19 -12.94
C PHE A 166 12.10 4.55 -14.41
N LYS A 167 12.65 5.73 -14.69
CA LYS A 167 12.94 6.19 -16.07
C LYS A 167 13.88 5.26 -16.84
N SER A 168 14.74 4.53 -16.12
CA SER A 168 15.70 3.56 -16.67
C SER A 168 15.11 2.18 -16.94
N SER A 169 13.85 1.94 -16.61
CA SER A 169 13.18 0.65 -16.75
C SER A 169 11.85 0.81 -17.50
N LYS A 170 11.38 -0.26 -18.13
CA LYS A 170 10.02 -0.34 -18.68
C LYS A 170 9.03 -0.96 -17.69
N LEU A 171 9.52 -1.48 -16.57
CA LEU A 171 8.71 -2.18 -15.57
C LEU A 171 8.01 -1.17 -14.66
N ASN A 172 6.74 -1.38 -14.42
CA ASN A 172 6.02 -0.76 -13.33
C ASN A 172 6.35 -1.46 -12.00
N LEU A 173 5.82 -0.97 -10.89
CA LEU A 173 6.09 -1.55 -9.57
C LEU A 173 5.65 -3.02 -9.48
N SER A 174 4.45 -3.38 -9.99
CA SER A 174 3.95 -4.77 -9.92
C SER A 174 4.80 -5.73 -10.75
N ALA A 175 5.20 -5.35 -11.97
CA ALA A 175 6.06 -6.17 -12.80
C ALA A 175 7.44 -6.39 -12.16
N SER A 176 7.98 -5.37 -11.48
CA SER A 176 9.24 -5.51 -10.73
C SER A 176 9.08 -6.53 -9.58
N VAL A 177 7.95 -6.51 -8.87
CA VAL A 177 7.65 -7.49 -7.82
C VAL A 177 7.52 -8.90 -8.40
N LYS A 178 6.77 -9.07 -9.49
CA LYS A 178 6.61 -10.36 -10.17
C LYS A 178 7.94 -10.97 -10.61
N GLN A 179 8.83 -10.15 -11.17
CA GLN A 179 10.15 -10.63 -11.64
C GLN A 179 11.13 -10.97 -10.50
N THR A 180 10.96 -10.33 -9.33
CA THR A 180 11.88 -10.50 -8.21
C THR A 180 11.40 -11.54 -7.21
N SER A 181 10.09 -11.75 -7.09
CA SER A 181 9.48 -12.73 -6.18
C SER A 181 8.60 -13.71 -6.94
N ASN A 182 8.42 -14.92 -6.36
CA ASN A 182 7.44 -15.91 -6.85
C ASN A 182 6.10 -15.80 -6.10
N ILE A 183 5.86 -14.68 -5.44
CA ILE A 183 4.67 -14.44 -4.62
C ILE A 183 3.60 -13.77 -5.50
N PRO A 184 2.32 -14.14 -5.36
CA PRO A 184 1.22 -13.51 -6.09
C PRO A 184 1.19 -11.99 -5.92
N VAL A 185 0.87 -11.26 -6.98
CA VAL A 185 0.87 -9.79 -7.00
C VAL A 185 -0.50 -9.24 -7.40
N ILE A 186 -1.05 -8.41 -6.53
CA ILE A 186 -2.21 -7.56 -6.81
C ILE A 186 -1.68 -6.18 -7.23
N ALA A 187 -2.13 -5.67 -8.37
CA ALA A 187 -1.79 -4.33 -8.82
C ALA A 187 -2.96 -3.36 -8.63
N VAL A 188 -2.70 -2.12 -8.21
CA VAL A 188 -3.68 -1.04 -8.20
C VAL A 188 -3.06 0.29 -8.59
N GLY A 189 -3.81 1.09 -9.37
CA GLY A 189 -3.40 2.44 -9.74
C GLY A 189 -4.23 3.01 -10.89
N SER A 190 -5.27 3.77 -10.61
CA SER A 190 -6.15 4.42 -11.60
C SER A 190 -6.78 3.47 -12.64
N VAL A 191 -7.06 2.24 -12.24
CA VAL A 191 -7.68 1.24 -13.12
C VAL A 191 -9.06 1.72 -13.57
N GLY A 192 -9.31 1.71 -14.89
CA GLY A 192 -10.52 2.20 -15.50
C GLY A 192 -10.66 3.73 -15.55
N LEU A 193 -9.63 4.49 -15.14
CA LEU A 193 -9.66 5.95 -15.06
C LEU A 193 -8.46 6.58 -15.79
N ASP A 194 -8.69 7.68 -16.51
CA ASP A 194 -7.65 8.43 -17.23
C ASP A 194 -6.80 9.33 -16.31
N LYS A 195 -7.20 9.50 -15.04
CA LYS A 195 -6.55 10.38 -14.07
C LYS A 195 -6.27 9.69 -12.74
N ASP A 196 -5.13 10.04 -12.11
CA ASP A 196 -4.86 9.65 -10.74
C ASP A 196 -5.70 10.47 -9.72
N PHE A 197 -5.69 10.02 -8.47
CA PHE A 197 -6.50 10.66 -7.43
C PHE A 197 -6.01 12.06 -7.03
N ILE A 198 -4.74 12.40 -7.27
CA ILE A 198 -4.16 13.71 -6.90
C ILE A 198 -4.84 14.81 -7.69
N LYS A 199 -5.06 14.60 -9.00
CA LYS A 199 -5.74 15.56 -9.85
C LYS A 199 -7.17 15.87 -9.36
N LEU A 200 -7.85 14.86 -8.80
CA LEU A 200 -9.18 15.05 -8.22
C LEU A 200 -9.18 15.96 -6.99
N TYR A 201 -8.10 15.96 -6.19
CA TYR A 201 -7.94 16.88 -5.06
C TYR A 201 -7.46 18.28 -5.48
N GLN A 202 -6.90 18.42 -6.68
CA GLN A 202 -6.42 19.69 -7.24
C GLN A 202 -7.49 20.45 -8.07
N GLY A 203 -8.75 20.02 -8.02
CA GLY A 203 -9.87 20.69 -8.69
C GLY A 203 -10.46 19.95 -9.90
N ASP A 204 -9.89 18.82 -10.27
CA ASP A 204 -10.40 17.95 -11.34
C ASP A 204 -11.36 16.91 -10.72
N HIS A 205 -12.65 17.20 -10.68
CA HIS A 205 -13.63 16.37 -9.96
C HIS A 205 -14.07 15.11 -10.73
N GLU A 206 -13.77 15.04 -12.02
CA GLU A 206 -14.17 13.95 -12.91
C GLU A 206 -12.95 13.23 -13.48
N ALA A 207 -13.06 11.92 -13.69
CA ALA A 207 -12.14 11.13 -14.49
C ALA A 207 -12.91 10.34 -15.55
N LYS A 208 -12.47 10.43 -16.81
CA LYS A 208 -13.05 9.66 -17.90
C LYS A 208 -12.70 8.18 -17.75
N ILE A 209 -13.48 7.35 -18.42
CA ILE A 209 -13.15 5.93 -18.54
C ILE A 209 -11.88 5.83 -19.38
N ALA A 210 -10.89 5.11 -18.84
CA ALA A 210 -9.67 4.79 -19.57
C ALA A 210 -9.88 3.55 -20.45
N ASP A 211 -9.05 3.44 -21.48
CA ASP A 211 -8.94 2.24 -22.29
C ASP A 211 -8.38 1.07 -21.43
N PHE A 212 -8.99 -0.09 -21.56
CA PHE A 212 -8.58 -1.31 -20.87
C PHE A 212 -7.55 -2.15 -21.67
N ASP A 213 -7.26 -1.81 -22.93
CA ASP A 213 -6.32 -2.56 -23.76
C ASP A 213 -4.94 -2.64 -23.10
N LYS A 214 -4.48 -1.53 -22.48
CA LYS A 214 -3.23 -1.53 -21.76
C LYS A 214 -3.25 -2.44 -20.52
N LEU A 215 -4.38 -2.55 -19.84
CA LEU A 215 -4.55 -3.46 -18.71
C LEU A 215 -4.42 -4.91 -19.17
N TYR A 216 -5.10 -5.27 -20.25
CA TYR A 216 -5.04 -6.62 -20.85
C TYR A 216 -3.63 -6.94 -21.33
N GLU A 217 -2.98 -6.02 -22.08
CA GLU A 217 -1.60 -6.19 -22.51
C GLU A 217 -0.64 -6.49 -21.33
N MET A 218 -0.77 -5.75 -20.23
CA MET A 218 0.08 -5.94 -19.07
C MET A 218 -0.21 -7.23 -18.31
N PHE A 219 -1.47 -7.66 -18.26
CA PHE A 219 -1.84 -8.95 -17.70
C PHE A 219 -1.30 -10.11 -18.54
N GLU A 220 -1.43 -10.07 -19.86
CA GLU A 220 -0.88 -11.04 -20.79
C GLU A 220 0.65 -11.15 -20.70
N ASN A 221 1.33 -10.04 -20.36
CA ASN A 221 2.77 -9.98 -20.15
C ASN A 221 3.19 -10.37 -18.71
N ASP A 222 2.31 -10.97 -17.93
CA ASP A 222 2.57 -11.43 -16.55
C ASP A 222 3.09 -10.32 -15.60
N ASN A 223 2.56 -9.09 -15.74
CA ASN A 223 2.99 -7.99 -14.89
C ASN A 223 2.33 -8.01 -13.50
N PHE A 224 1.27 -8.78 -13.31
CA PHE A 224 0.54 -9.00 -12.05
C PHE A 224 -0.40 -10.21 -12.20
N ASP A 225 -0.86 -10.76 -11.08
CA ASP A 225 -1.81 -11.87 -11.05
C ASP A 225 -3.26 -11.40 -10.92
N MET A 226 -3.46 -10.29 -10.21
CA MET A 226 -4.77 -9.70 -9.96
C MET A 226 -4.71 -8.18 -10.06
N ILE A 227 -5.87 -7.58 -10.33
CA ILE A 227 -6.03 -6.13 -10.37
C ILE A 227 -7.09 -5.68 -9.38
N ALA A 228 -6.77 -4.65 -8.59
CA ALA A 228 -7.72 -4.02 -7.69
C ALA A 228 -8.30 -2.75 -8.33
N ILE A 229 -9.61 -2.60 -8.28
CA ILE A 229 -10.34 -1.46 -8.80
C ILE A 229 -11.04 -0.74 -7.65
N GLY A 230 -10.76 0.54 -7.48
CA GLY A 230 -11.36 1.37 -6.43
C GLY A 230 -12.41 2.33 -6.98
N ARG A 231 -12.01 3.57 -7.23
CA ARG A 231 -12.90 4.70 -7.53
C ARG A 231 -13.88 4.46 -8.68
N ALA A 232 -13.46 3.75 -9.74
CA ALA A 232 -14.34 3.44 -10.87
C ALA A 232 -15.59 2.64 -10.43
N LEU A 233 -15.46 1.76 -9.43
CA LEU A 233 -16.57 0.99 -8.88
C LEU A 233 -17.54 1.82 -8.02
N LEU A 234 -17.10 2.97 -7.49
CA LEU A 234 -18.00 3.88 -6.74
C LEU A 234 -19.05 4.52 -7.66
N SER A 235 -18.64 4.86 -8.89
CA SER A 235 -19.55 5.41 -9.90
C SER A 235 -20.31 4.34 -10.67
N ASP A 236 -19.66 3.22 -10.93
CA ASP A 236 -20.20 2.11 -11.72
C ASP A 236 -20.06 0.77 -11.00
N PRO A 237 -20.98 0.42 -10.08
CA PRO A 237 -20.96 -0.86 -9.39
C PRO A 237 -21.03 -2.08 -10.30
N ASN A 238 -21.54 -1.92 -11.53
CA ASN A 238 -21.64 -2.98 -12.54
C ASN A 238 -20.46 -3.00 -13.52
N LEU A 239 -19.39 -2.24 -13.25
CA LEU A 239 -18.22 -2.11 -14.14
C LEU A 239 -17.67 -3.48 -14.57
N ILE A 240 -17.51 -4.41 -13.65
CA ILE A 240 -16.98 -5.75 -13.94
C ILE A 240 -17.89 -6.53 -14.91
N GLY A 241 -19.20 -6.52 -14.67
CA GLY A 241 -20.15 -7.15 -15.58
C GLY A 241 -20.15 -6.53 -16.97
N LYS A 242 -19.97 -5.21 -17.07
CA LYS A 242 -19.84 -4.51 -18.36
C LYS A 242 -18.54 -4.90 -19.08
N LEU A 243 -17.41 -5.00 -18.36
CA LEU A 243 -16.13 -5.49 -18.90
C LEU A 243 -16.26 -6.92 -19.44
N GLN A 244 -16.85 -7.84 -18.67
CA GLN A 244 -17.04 -9.23 -19.09
C GLN A 244 -17.88 -9.38 -20.34
N ASN A 245 -18.86 -8.48 -20.54
CA ASN A 245 -19.76 -8.49 -21.69
C ASN A 245 -19.32 -7.54 -22.82
N SER A 246 -18.12 -6.96 -22.73
CA SER A 246 -17.59 -5.98 -23.71
C SER A 246 -18.51 -4.77 -23.93
N ASN A 247 -19.28 -4.41 -22.90
CA ASN A 247 -20.23 -3.30 -22.96
C ASN A 247 -19.61 -1.99 -22.48
N PHE A 248 -18.60 -1.50 -23.19
CA PHE A 248 -17.82 -0.31 -22.84
C PHE A 248 -18.64 0.99 -22.96
N LYS A 249 -19.67 1.00 -23.79
CA LYS A 249 -20.49 2.22 -24.06
C LYS A 249 -21.34 2.64 -22.85
N ASP A 250 -21.71 1.68 -22.02
CA ASP A 250 -22.59 1.91 -20.86
C ASP A 250 -21.81 2.12 -19.56
N MET A 251 -20.48 2.17 -19.62
CA MET A 251 -19.65 2.45 -18.46
C MET A 251 -19.86 3.89 -17.97
N ILE A 252 -19.93 4.07 -16.65
CA ILE A 252 -20.14 5.37 -16.01
C ILE A 252 -18.80 5.96 -15.60
N PRO A 253 -18.44 7.17 -16.06
CA PRO A 253 -17.23 7.86 -15.64
C PRO A 253 -17.23 8.14 -14.13
N PHE A 254 -16.04 8.25 -13.54
CA PHE A 254 -15.93 8.62 -12.15
C PHE A 254 -16.18 10.11 -11.96
N ASP A 255 -17.05 10.43 -10.98
CA ASP A 255 -17.26 11.77 -10.46
C ASP A 255 -17.12 11.73 -8.93
N LYS A 256 -16.47 12.75 -8.37
CA LYS A 256 -16.22 12.88 -6.92
C LYS A 256 -17.52 12.88 -6.09
N GLN A 257 -18.63 13.34 -6.63
CA GLN A 257 -19.93 13.30 -5.96
C GLN A 257 -20.35 11.90 -5.49
N PHE A 258 -19.86 10.83 -6.19
CA PHE A 258 -20.14 9.46 -5.77
C PHE A 258 -19.44 9.07 -4.48
N VAL A 259 -18.30 9.70 -4.14
CA VAL A 259 -17.63 9.49 -2.86
C VAL A 259 -18.46 10.02 -1.71
N GLU A 260 -19.12 11.18 -1.90
CA GLU A 260 -19.91 11.87 -0.87
C GLU A 260 -21.19 11.09 -0.49
N LYS A 261 -21.61 10.12 -1.31
CA LYS A 261 -22.78 9.26 -1.03
C LYS A 261 -22.48 8.14 -0.04
N TYR A 262 -21.19 7.83 0.20
CA TYR A 262 -20.76 6.70 1.00
C TYR A 262 -19.93 7.10 2.24
N VAL A 263 -19.85 8.39 2.53
CA VAL A 263 -19.14 8.95 3.70
C VAL A 263 -20.11 9.54 4.71
#